data_8bf828cae884d72fc562fb89acbe0d13
#
_entry.id   8bf828cae884d72fc562fb89acbe0d13
#
_cell.length_a   1.000
_cell.length_b   1.000
_cell.length_c   1.000
_cell.angle_alpha   90.00
_cell.angle_beta   90.00
_cell.angle_gamma   90.00
#
_symmetry.space_group_name_H-M   'P 1'
#
loop_
_entity.id
_entity.type
_entity.pdbx_description
1 polymer ?
#
loop_
_entity_poly.entity_id
_entity_poly.type
_entity_poly.pdbx_seq_one_letter_code
_entity_poly.pdbx_strand_id
1 'polypeptide(L)'
;MAELTTLMAAAGYQRAVYLPANPSKGRIIHQGIYYINNVPIHETAFSYDPEFPAKSAVLKERFPDAEANGIIMPDAENMDDIQRVIAEYNDGKTIFAGAADLFTALLPPLVIPLTSQHSPLTSKNVLILCGSTQSKPLELGIPIAPMPREIYDGKEDISLWDTHAYAKAHSLILTMPYSHRTGKEAAVHLRTVMARKAKELIAQHCPDHLVIEGGATAWATLQVLGWSQFEITCQITPGVVQMKSVTNGILVTLKPGSYPWGAMFESVTT
;
A
#
# COMPACT_ATOMS: atom_id res chain seq x y z
N MET A 1 14.29 -3.29 -10.76
CA MET A 1 14.97 -4.13 -11.79
C MET A 1 16.05 -5.02 -11.20
N ALA A 2 16.93 -4.54 -10.32
CA ALA A 2 17.99 -5.37 -9.72
C ALA A 2 17.45 -6.66 -9.04
N GLU A 3 16.36 -6.58 -8.30
CA GLU A 3 15.72 -7.75 -7.68
C GLU A 3 15.25 -8.76 -8.73
N LEU A 4 14.62 -8.29 -9.83
CA LEU A 4 14.16 -9.17 -10.90
C LEU A 4 15.33 -9.85 -11.62
N THR A 5 16.39 -9.11 -11.91
CA THR A 5 17.61 -9.66 -12.51
C THR A 5 18.24 -10.71 -11.60
N THR A 6 18.32 -10.45 -10.28
CA THR A 6 18.83 -11.41 -9.30
C THR A 6 17.97 -12.68 -9.25
N LEU A 7 16.65 -12.52 -9.28
CA LEU A 7 15.71 -13.65 -9.27
C LEU A 7 15.82 -14.47 -10.55
N MET A 8 15.94 -13.83 -11.72
CA MET A 8 16.17 -14.51 -13.00
C MET A 8 17.43 -15.40 -12.93
N ALA A 9 18.54 -14.83 -12.45
CA ALA A 9 19.80 -15.56 -12.33
C ALA A 9 19.69 -16.73 -11.34
N ALA A 10 19.09 -16.51 -10.16
CA ALA A 10 18.93 -17.53 -9.13
C ALA A 10 18.01 -18.68 -9.56
N ALA A 11 16.97 -18.39 -10.34
CA ALA A 11 16.00 -19.37 -10.82
C ALA A 11 16.34 -19.96 -12.22
N GLY A 12 17.45 -19.54 -12.84
CA GLY A 12 17.90 -20.05 -14.14
C GLY A 12 17.11 -19.52 -15.34
N TYR A 13 16.38 -18.41 -15.18
CA TYR A 13 15.67 -17.76 -16.28
C TYR A 13 16.59 -16.81 -17.05
N GLN A 14 16.47 -16.81 -18.38
CA GLN A 14 17.23 -15.91 -19.25
C GLN A 14 16.44 -14.65 -19.63
N ARG A 15 15.12 -14.64 -19.38
CA ARG A 15 14.20 -13.61 -19.82
C ARG A 15 13.12 -13.36 -18.77
N ALA A 16 12.70 -12.10 -18.67
CA ALA A 16 11.55 -11.71 -17.87
C ALA A 16 10.61 -10.79 -18.66
N VAL A 17 9.33 -10.87 -18.37
CA VAL A 17 8.34 -9.85 -18.72
C VAL A 17 8.05 -9.04 -17.49
N TYR A 18 8.29 -7.73 -17.55
CA TYR A 18 7.88 -6.77 -16.53
C TYR A 18 6.69 -5.95 -17.02
N LEU A 19 5.50 -6.24 -16.49
CA LEU A 19 4.23 -5.63 -16.90
C LEU A 19 3.54 -4.97 -15.70
N PRO A 20 3.89 -3.72 -15.35
CA PRO A 20 3.27 -3.00 -14.23
C PRO A 20 1.87 -2.46 -14.55
N ALA A 21 1.34 -2.66 -15.76
CA ALA A 21 -0.03 -2.33 -16.13
C ALA A 21 -1.04 -3.04 -15.21
N ASN A 22 -2.08 -2.31 -14.83
CA ASN A 22 -3.20 -2.78 -14.03
C ASN A 22 -4.50 -2.10 -14.51
N PRO A 23 -5.00 -2.47 -15.69
CA PRO A 23 -6.11 -1.79 -16.36
C PRO A 23 -7.37 -1.69 -15.49
N SER A 24 -7.65 -2.72 -14.67
CA SER A 24 -8.77 -2.69 -13.71
C SER A 24 -8.69 -1.54 -12.69
N LYS A 25 -7.51 -0.92 -12.58
CA LYS A 25 -7.23 0.24 -11.70
C LYS A 25 -6.84 1.49 -12.48
N GLY A 26 -7.17 1.56 -13.78
CA GLY A 26 -6.82 2.69 -14.63
C GLY A 26 -5.32 2.88 -14.85
N ARG A 27 -4.50 1.83 -14.68
CA ARG A 27 -3.06 1.89 -14.88
C ARG A 27 -2.69 1.13 -16.15
N ILE A 28 -2.27 1.86 -17.19
CA ILE A 28 -2.00 1.29 -18.50
C ILE A 28 -0.61 1.66 -18.99
N ILE A 29 -0.12 0.90 -19.97
CA ILE A 29 1.09 1.22 -20.72
C ILE A 29 0.68 1.34 -22.18
N HIS A 30 0.89 2.52 -22.75
CA HIS A 30 0.64 2.82 -24.16
C HIS A 30 1.87 3.46 -24.78
N GLN A 31 2.39 2.86 -25.87
CA GLN A 31 3.62 3.28 -26.55
C GLN A 31 4.82 3.47 -25.59
N GLY A 32 4.99 2.54 -24.64
CA GLY A 32 6.05 2.57 -23.65
C GLY A 32 5.90 3.64 -22.58
N ILE A 33 4.77 4.34 -22.51
CA ILE A 33 4.47 5.37 -21.52
C ILE A 33 3.47 4.82 -20.50
N TYR A 34 3.76 5.02 -19.21
CA TYR A 34 2.91 4.56 -18.13
C TYR A 34 1.94 5.65 -17.67
N TYR A 35 0.65 5.35 -17.76
CA TYR A 35 -0.44 6.23 -17.38
C TYR A 35 -1.20 5.73 -16.15
N ILE A 36 -1.76 6.67 -15.39
CA ILE A 36 -2.72 6.43 -14.31
C ILE A 36 -3.94 7.29 -14.58
N ASN A 37 -5.09 6.66 -14.85
CA ASN A 37 -6.34 7.36 -15.23
C ASN A 37 -6.12 8.37 -16.37
N ASN A 38 -5.43 7.95 -17.41
CA ASN A 38 -5.07 8.74 -18.59
C ASN A 38 -4.09 9.91 -18.34
N VAL A 39 -3.48 9.99 -17.14
CA VAL A 39 -2.46 10.97 -16.81
C VAL A 39 -1.10 10.28 -16.74
N PRO A 40 -0.03 10.78 -17.40
CA PRO A 40 1.31 10.24 -17.28
C PRO A 40 1.74 10.19 -15.80
N ILE A 41 2.35 9.08 -15.35
CA ILE A 41 2.63 8.85 -13.92
C ILE A 41 3.44 10.00 -13.27
N HIS A 42 4.35 10.63 -14.01
CA HIS A 42 5.18 11.73 -13.50
C HIS A 42 4.42 13.05 -13.29
N GLU A 43 3.19 13.15 -13.79
CA GLU A 43 2.28 14.29 -13.58
C GLU A 43 1.25 14.01 -12.48
N THR A 44 1.31 12.83 -11.85
CA THR A 44 0.43 12.44 -10.75
C THR A 44 1.10 12.62 -9.39
N ALA A 45 0.38 12.33 -8.31
CA ALA A 45 0.93 12.35 -6.95
C ALA A 45 2.15 11.43 -6.75
N PHE A 46 2.38 10.47 -7.64
CA PHE A 46 3.58 9.62 -7.61
C PHE A 46 4.88 10.36 -7.93
N SER A 47 4.83 11.54 -8.55
CA SER A 47 6.00 12.41 -8.74
C SER A 47 6.57 12.95 -7.42
N TYR A 48 5.73 13.00 -6.39
CA TYR A 48 6.09 13.49 -5.05
C TYR A 48 6.32 12.36 -4.04
N ASP A 49 6.41 11.09 -4.50
CA ASP A 49 6.74 9.98 -3.60
C ASP A 49 8.09 10.23 -2.94
N PRO A 50 8.18 10.22 -1.59
CA PRO A 50 9.40 10.61 -0.88
C PRO A 50 10.56 9.62 -1.03
N GLU A 51 10.28 8.35 -1.36
CA GLU A 51 11.31 7.32 -1.55
C GLU A 51 11.59 7.02 -3.03
N PHE A 52 10.54 6.97 -3.85
CA PHE A 52 10.62 6.53 -5.25
C PHE A 52 9.82 7.45 -6.19
N PRO A 53 10.19 8.75 -6.28
CA PRO A 53 9.46 9.70 -7.11
C PRO A 53 9.49 9.28 -8.58
N ALA A 54 8.31 9.32 -9.23
CA ALA A 54 8.20 9.06 -10.67
C ALA A 54 8.66 10.29 -11.47
N LYS A 55 9.93 10.30 -11.89
CA LYS A 55 10.53 11.43 -12.63
C LYS A 55 10.21 11.41 -14.13
N SER A 56 9.84 10.27 -14.68
CA SER A 56 9.43 10.09 -16.08
C SER A 56 8.27 9.10 -16.15
N ALA A 57 7.45 9.18 -17.20
CA ALA A 57 6.46 8.17 -17.52
C ALA A 57 6.98 7.14 -18.54
N VAL A 58 8.06 7.44 -19.24
CA VAL A 58 8.65 6.55 -20.25
C VAL A 58 9.37 5.39 -19.58
N LEU A 59 8.93 4.16 -19.81
CA LEU A 59 9.49 2.97 -19.15
C LEU A 59 10.97 2.79 -19.43
N LYS A 60 11.45 3.03 -20.65
CA LYS A 60 12.87 2.93 -21.00
C LYS A 60 13.74 3.93 -20.25
N GLU A 61 13.22 5.13 -19.96
CA GLU A 61 13.95 6.12 -19.16
C GLU A 61 13.98 5.75 -17.66
N ARG A 62 12.90 5.13 -17.17
CA ARG A 62 12.83 4.66 -15.78
C ARG A 62 13.70 3.44 -15.54
N PHE A 63 13.88 2.62 -16.56
CA PHE A 63 14.58 1.32 -16.49
C PHE A 63 15.51 1.15 -17.69
N PRO A 64 16.56 1.97 -17.81
CA PRO A 64 17.41 2.01 -19.00
C PRO A 64 18.13 0.68 -19.29
N ASP A 65 18.43 -0.08 -18.24
CA ASP A 65 19.16 -1.34 -18.35
C ASP A 65 18.25 -2.56 -18.52
N ALA A 66 16.94 -2.39 -18.60
CA ALA A 66 15.99 -3.52 -18.62
C ALA A 66 16.24 -4.43 -19.84
N GLU A 67 16.29 -3.86 -21.02
CA GLU A 67 16.46 -4.61 -22.28
C GLU A 67 17.81 -5.33 -22.32
N ALA A 68 18.89 -4.69 -21.88
CA ALA A 68 20.21 -5.29 -21.77
C ALA A 68 20.28 -6.49 -20.80
N ASN A 69 19.37 -6.49 -19.79
CA ASN A 69 19.24 -7.58 -18.83
C ASN A 69 18.17 -8.62 -19.21
N GLY A 70 17.69 -8.61 -20.46
CA GLY A 70 16.68 -9.56 -20.92
C GLY A 70 15.26 -9.32 -20.35
N ILE A 71 14.97 -8.10 -19.88
CA ILE A 71 13.66 -7.74 -19.35
C ILE A 71 12.87 -7.02 -20.44
N ILE A 72 11.75 -7.60 -20.82
CA ILE A 72 10.79 -7.09 -21.81
C ILE A 72 9.71 -6.32 -21.08
N MET A 73 9.36 -5.12 -21.56
CA MET A 73 8.34 -4.25 -21.00
C MET A 73 7.27 -3.96 -22.06
N PRO A 74 6.29 -4.84 -22.25
CA PRO A 74 5.27 -4.69 -23.29
C PRO A 74 4.20 -3.65 -22.89
N ASP A 75 3.51 -3.15 -23.92
CA ASP A 75 2.31 -2.34 -23.75
C ASP A 75 1.12 -3.21 -23.32
N ALA A 76 0.27 -2.67 -22.45
CA ALA A 76 -1.04 -3.23 -22.14
C ALA A 76 -2.00 -2.13 -21.65
N GLU A 77 -3.11 -1.98 -22.35
CA GLU A 77 -4.15 -0.99 -22.07
C GLU A 77 -5.41 -1.61 -21.47
N ASN A 78 -5.59 -2.92 -21.68
CA ASN A 78 -6.74 -3.69 -21.24
C ASN A 78 -6.35 -5.12 -20.89
N MET A 79 -7.33 -5.92 -20.45
CA MET A 79 -7.10 -7.31 -20.06
C MET A 79 -6.73 -8.22 -21.25
N ASP A 80 -7.25 -7.93 -22.44
CA ASP A 80 -6.93 -8.71 -23.65
C ASP A 80 -5.47 -8.56 -24.03
N ASP A 81 -4.90 -7.35 -23.84
CA ASP A 81 -3.47 -7.11 -24.03
C ASP A 81 -2.62 -7.95 -23.05
N ILE A 82 -3.02 -8.02 -21.78
CA ILE A 82 -2.35 -8.85 -20.77
C ILE A 82 -2.39 -10.32 -21.19
N GLN A 83 -3.54 -10.82 -21.63
CA GLN A 83 -3.69 -12.20 -22.09
C GLN A 83 -2.82 -12.49 -23.32
N ARG A 84 -2.72 -11.54 -24.25
CA ARG A 84 -1.84 -11.64 -25.43
C ARG A 84 -0.38 -11.73 -25.01
N VAL A 85 0.07 -10.89 -24.08
CA VAL A 85 1.45 -10.92 -23.54
C VAL A 85 1.73 -12.26 -22.86
N ILE A 86 0.80 -12.80 -22.09
CA ILE A 86 0.95 -14.11 -21.47
C ILE A 86 1.06 -15.20 -22.54
N ALA A 87 0.17 -15.21 -23.53
CA ALA A 87 0.20 -16.20 -24.59
C ALA A 87 1.51 -16.18 -25.39
N GLU A 88 2.10 -14.99 -25.59
CA GLU A 88 3.36 -14.83 -26.33
C GLU A 88 4.59 -15.31 -25.53
N TYR A 89 4.60 -15.11 -24.21
CA TYR A 89 5.80 -15.30 -23.39
C TYR A 89 5.71 -16.45 -22.38
N ASN A 90 4.57 -17.14 -22.23
CA ASN A 90 4.43 -18.26 -21.28
C ASN A 90 4.98 -19.58 -21.85
N ASP A 91 6.27 -19.60 -22.06
CA ASP A 91 7.02 -20.73 -22.66
C ASP A 91 7.78 -21.58 -21.63
N GLY A 92 7.55 -21.38 -20.34
CA GLY A 92 8.27 -22.05 -19.26
C GLY A 92 9.71 -21.57 -19.05
N LYS A 93 10.19 -20.59 -19.85
CA LYS A 93 11.54 -20.02 -19.78
C LYS A 93 11.54 -18.52 -19.42
N THR A 94 10.36 -17.94 -19.34
CA THR A 94 10.14 -16.53 -19.02
C THR A 94 9.52 -16.38 -17.64
N ILE A 95 10.12 -15.56 -16.80
CA ILE A 95 9.52 -15.16 -15.52
C ILE A 95 8.64 -13.94 -15.74
N PHE A 96 7.48 -13.91 -15.11
CA PHE A 96 6.57 -12.77 -15.16
C PHE A 96 6.67 -11.96 -13.87
N ALA A 97 6.78 -10.65 -14.01
CA ALA A 97 6.74 -9.68 -12.91
C ALA A 97 5.80 -8.53 -13.29
N GLY A 98 4.89 -8.14 -12.39
CA GLY A 98 3.94 -7.08 -12.70
C GLY A 98 2.91 -6.82 -11.62
N ALA A 99 1.78 -6.25 -12.03
CA ALA A 99 0.69 -5.87 -11.14
C ALA A 99 -0.37 -6.98 -10.98
N ALA A 100 -1.40 -6.70 -10.20
CA ALA A 100 -2.42 -7.66 -9.82
C ALA A 100 -3.18 -8.27 -11.02
N ASP A 101 -3.45 -7.48 -12.07
CA ASP A 101 -4.17 -7.98 -13.24
C ASP A 101 -3.36 -9.05 -14.00
N LEU A 102 -2.04 -8.85 -14.14
CA LEU A 102 -1.14 -9.86 -14.70
C LEU A 102 -1.15 -11.14 -13.84
N PHE A 103 -1.04 -10.98 -12.51
CA PHE A 103 -1.05 -12.12 -11.60
C PHE A 103 -2.38 -12.88 -11.67
N THR A 104 -3.50 -12.17 -11.68
CA THR A 104 -4.83 -12.78 -11.81
C THR A 104 -4.98 -13.54 -13.13
N ALA A 105 -4.45 -12.97 -14.22
CA ALA A 105 -4.51 -13.60 -15.54
C ALA A 105 -3.63 -14.87 -15.68
N LEU A 106 -2.58 -14.98 -14.87
CA LEU A 106 -1.70 -16.17 -14.81
C LEU A 106 -2.28 -17.28 -13.94
N LEU A 107 -3.21 -16.95 -13.02
CA LEU A 107 -3.83 -17.97 -12.17
C LEU A 107 -4.88 -18.79 -12.95
N PRO A 108 -5.00 -20.08 -12.65
CA PRO A 108 -6.14 -20.85 -13.13
C PRO A 108 -7.44 -20.25 -12.59
N PRO A 109 -8.58 -20.38 -13.31
CA PRO A 109 -9.86 -19.92 -12.82
C PRO A 109 -10.14 -20.50 -11.43
N LEU A 110 -10.15 -19.61 -10.41
CA LEU A 110 -10.51 -20.02 -9.06
C LEU A 110 -12.02 -20.22 -8.98
N VAL A 111 -12.45 -21.45 -8.72
CA VAL A 111 -13.86 -21.81 -8.52
C VAL A 111 -14.38 -21.44 -7.13
N ILE A 112 -13.53 -20.80 -6.31
CA ILE A 112 -13.93 -20.37 -4.96
C ILE A 112 -14.59 -19.01 -5.08
N PRO A 113 -15.89 -18.86 -4.75
CA PRO A 113 -16.50 -17.55 -4.64
C PRO A 113 -15.77 -16.79 -3.53
N LEU A 114 -15.06 -15.71 -3.87
CA LEU A 114 -14.64 -14.76 -2.87
C LEU A 114 -15.91 -14.11 -2.32
N THR A 115 -16.44 -14.63 -1.23
CA THR A 115 -17.47 -13.94 -0.48
C THR A 115 -16.82 -12.68 0.07
N SER A 116 -17.03 -11.57 -0.62
CA SER A 116 -16.77 -10.25 -0.09
C SER A 116 -17.77 -10.03 1.06
N GLN A 117 -17.44 -10.53 2.24
CA GLN A 117 -18.18 -10.15 3.43
C GLN A 117 -17.72 -8.73 3.73
N HIS A 118 -18.53 -7.75 3.36
CA HIS A 118 -18.38 -6.39 3.87
C HIS A 118 -18.47 -6.48 5.39
N SER A 119 -17.35 -6.35 6.08
CA SER A 119 -17.36 -6.14 7.51
C SER A 119 -17.13 -4.66 7.74
N PRO A 120 -18.21 -3.89 7.96
CA PRO A 120 -18.08 -2.49 8.35
C PRO A 120 -17.29 -2.42 9.65
N LEU A 121 -16.72 -1.26 9.94
CA LEU A 121 -16.00 -1.01 11.18
C LEU A 121 -16.99 -1.10 12.35
N THR A 122 -17.11 -2.27 12.96
CA THR A 122 -18.01 -2.53 14.09
C THR A 122 -17.33 -2.43 15.45
N SER A 123 -15.99 -2.38 15.45
CA SER A 123 -15.19 -2.28 16.68
C SER A 123 -15.39 -0.94 17.37
N LYS A 124 -15.54 -0.95 18.69
CA LYS A 124 -15.72 0.26 19.52
C LYS A 124 -14.40 0.87 19.98
N ASN A 125 -13.29 0.10 19.93
CA ASN A 125 -11.96 0.55 20.32
C ASN A 125 -11.02 0.43 19.10
N VAL A 126 -10.83 1.55 18.40
CA VAL A 126 -10.15 1.57 17.10
C VAL A 126 -8.99 2.56 17.10
N LEU A 127 -7.83 2.10 16.63
CA LEU A 127 -6.71 2.99 16.33
C LEU A 127 -6.50 3.04 14.80
N ILE A 128 -6.57 4.26 14.24
CA ILE A 128 -6.38 4.50 12.81
C ILE A 128 -5.09 5.27 12.60
N LEU A 129 -4.22 4.76 11.75
CA LEU A 129 -2.95 5.40 11.37
C LEU A 129 -3.05 5.88 9.92
N CYS A 130 -3.12 7.19 9.69
CA CYS A 130 -3.08 7.81 8.37
C CYS A 130 -1.65 8.22 8.05
N GLY A 131 -0.87 7.26 7.53
CA GLY A 131 0.55 7.43 7.24
C GLY A 131 0.87 7.73 5.77
N SER A 132 -0.14 7.95 4.92
CA SER A 132 0.05 8.24 3.51
C SER A 132 -0.02 9.74 3.23
N THR A 133 0.86 10.26 2.39
CA THR A 133 0.78 11.63 1.85
C THR A 133 -0.42 11.81 0.90
N GLN A 134 -1.06 10.71 0.50
CA GLN A 134 -2.27 10.70 -0.34
C GLN A 134 -3.55 10.56 0.49
N SER A 135 -3.44 10.54 1.83
CA SER A 135 -4.60 10.47 2.72
C SER A 135 -5.52 11.66 2.54
N LYS A 136 -6.81 11.38 2.46
CA LYS A 136 -7.84 12.41 2.59
C LYS A 136 -8.29 12.47 4.06
N PRO A 137 -8.74 13.64 4.55
CA PRO A 137 -9.32 13.73 5.88
C PRO A 137 -10.43 12.70 6.06
N LEU A 138 -10.44 12.02 7.22
CA LEU A 138 -11.51 11.10 7.60
C LEU A 138 -12.47 11.84 8.55
N GLU A 139 -13.70 12.01 8.11
CA GLU A 139 -14.78 12.63 8.90
C GLU A 139 -15.65 11.52 9.53
N LEU A 140 -15.12 10.85 10.55
CA LEU A 140 -15.76 9.69 11.18
C LEU A 140 -16.35 9.99 12.58
N GLY A 141 -16.33 11.24 13.03
CA GLY A 141 -16.69 11.57 14.42
C GLY A 141 -15.68 11.03 15.45
N ILE A 142 -14.58 10.43 15.02
CA ILE A 142 -13.50 9.95 15.87
C ILE A 142 -12.50 11.10 16.09
N PRO A 143 -11.99 11.32 17.33
CA PRO A 143 -10.96 12.31 17.59
C PRO A 143 -9.73 12.11 16.70
N ILE A 144 -9.19 13.23 16.20
CA ILE A 144 -7.98 13.25 15.38
C ILE A 144 -6.84 13.84 16.22
N ALA A 145 -5.71 13.14 16.27
CA ALA A 145 -4.47 13.60 16.86
C ALA A 145 -3.43 13.81 15.74
N PRO A 146 -3.25 15.02 15.23
CA PRO A 146 -2.23 15.30 14.23
C PRO A 146 -0.84 15.23 14.87
N MET A 147 0.15 14.73 14.09
CA MET A 147 1.54 14.70 14.52
C MET A 147 2.02 16.13 14.79
N PRO A 148 2.59 16.43 15.98
CA PRO A 148 3.16 17.72 16.29
C PRO A 148 4.24 18.16 15.28
N ARG A 149 4.30 19.46 15.02
CA ARG A 149 5.23 20.01 14.04
C ARG A 149 6.68 19.69 14.37
N GLU A 150 7.04 19.72 15.64
CA GLU A 150 8.37 19.40 16.13
C GLU A 150 8.79 17.97 15.81
N ILE A 151 7.87 17.02 15.98
CA ILE A 151 8.10 15.62 15.61
C ILE A 151 8.20 15.49 14.09
N TYR A 152 7.30 16.14 13.36
CA TYR A 152 7.32 16.15 11.90
C TYR A 152 8.65 16.69 11.35
N ASP A 153 9.22 17.74 11.99
CA ASP A 153 10.47 18.37 11.59
C ASP A 153 11.73 17.63 12.07
N GLY A 154 11.59 16.52 12.82
CA GLY A 154 12.69 15.61 13.12
C GLY A 154 12.96 15.29 14.58
N LYS A 155 12.17 15.84 15.54
CA LYS A 155 12.27 15.38 16.93
C LYS A 155 11.74 13.96 17.06
N GLU A 156 12.40 13.14 17.87
CA GLU A 156 12.02 11.74 18.12
C GLU A 156 11.18 11.56 19.40
N ASP A 157 10.95 12.63 20.15
CA ASP A 157 10.20 12.59 21.39
C ASP A 157 8.69 12.48 21.14
N ILE A 158 8.20 11.24 21.14
CA ILE A 158 6.79 10.92 20.92
C ILE A 158 5.86 11.35 22.06
N SER A 159 6.41 11.73 23.24
CA SER A 159 5.62 12.25 24.36
C SER A 159 4.98 13.61 24.05
N LEU A 160 5.54 14.35 23.09
CA LEU A 160 4.98 15.60 22.59
C LEU A 160 3.66 15.40 21.82
N TRP A 161 3.35 14.17 21.41
CA TRP A 161 2.15 13.87 20.63
C TRP A 161 0.96 13.67 21.57
N ASP A 162 0.09 14.69 21.67
CA ASP A 162 -1.10 14.60 22.49
C ASP A 162 -2.11 13.58 21.91
N THR A 163 -2.41 12.57 22.70
CA THR A 163 -3.32 11.48 22.38
C THR A 163 -4.29 11.19 23.51
N HIS A 164 -4.45 12.10 24.48
CA HIS A 164 -5.32 11.93 25.65
C HIS A 164 -6.80 11.67 25.30
N ALA A 165 -7.24 12.15 24.14
CA ALA A 165 -8.60 11.91 23.66
C ALA A 165 -8.93 10.42 23.48
N TYR A 166 -7.92 9.55 23.28
CA TYR A 166 -8.11 8.12 23.10
C TYR A 166 -8.76 7.46 24.33
N ALA A 167 -8.30 7.78 25.51
CA ALA A 167 -8.81 7.20 26.76
C ALA A 167 -10.31 7.44 26.95
N LYS A 168 -10.82 8.58 26.48
CA LYS A 168 -12.23 8.96 26.61
C LYS A 168 -13.10 8.42 25.46
N ALA A 169 -12.58 8.49 24.23
CA ALA A 169 -13.35 8.14 23.04
C ALA A 169 -13.25 6.66 22.64
N HIS A 170 -12.30 5.92 23.23
CA HIS A 170 -11.95 4.55 22.85
C HIS A 170 -11.61 4.37 21.36
N SER A 171 -11.41 5.47 20.65
CA SER A 171 -11.01 5.47 19.24
C SER A 171 -10.21 6.72 18.96
N LEU A 172 -9.19 6.61 18.10
CA LEU A 172 -8.30 7.71 17.75
C LEU A 172 -7.79 7.57 16.33
N ILE A 173 -7.66 8.71 15.63
CA ILE A 173 -6.99 8.80 14.33
C ILE A 173 -5.67 9.54 14.51
N LEU A 174 -4.55 8.89 14.21
CA LEU A 174 -3.26 9.55 14.10
C LEU A 174 -3.04 9.99 12.65
N THR A 175 -2.70 11.25 12.44
CA THR A 175 -2.46 11.80 11.10
C THR A 175 -1.10 12.48 11.00
N MET A 176 -0.56 12.54 9.78
CA MET A 176 0.56 13.43 9.47
C MET A 176 0.07 14.81 9.05
N PRO A 177 0.84 15.90 9.28
CA PRO A 177 0.51 17.21 8.74
C PRO A 177 0.44 17.19 7.21
N TYR A 178 -0.43 18.03 6.65
CA TYR A 178 -0.55 18.24 5.19
C TYR A 178 0.61 19.06 4.63
N SER A 179 1.84 18.69 4.92
CA SER A 179 3.02 19.34 4.37
C SER A 179 3.90 18.31 3.69
N HIS A 180 4.49 18.71 2.57
CA HIS A 180 5.33 17.79 1.79
C HIS A 180 6.77 17.89 2.28
N ARG A 181 7.16 16.98 3.17
CA ARG A 181 8.56 16.73 3.47
C ARG A 181 9.03 15.61 2.54
N THR A 182 10.00 15.91 1.69
CA THR A 182 10.57 14.98 0.72
C THR A 182 11.88 14.38 1.19
N GLY A 183 12.24 13.23 0.66
CA GLY A 183 13.50 12.55 0.92
C GLY A 183 13.35 11.32 1.81
N LYS A 184 14.19 10.33 1.53
CA LYS A 184 14.15 9.01 2.17
C LYS A 184 14.30 9.08 3.70
N GLU A 185 15.20 9.93 4.20
CA GLU A 185 15.41 10.09 5.65
C GLU A 185 14.16 10.62 6.35
N ALA A 186 13.48 11.60 5.74
CA ALA A 186 12.23 12.12 6.26
C ALA A 186 11.13 11.05 6.27
N ALA A 187 10.98 10.28 5.19
CA ALA A 187 10.01 9.20 5.11
C ALA A 187 10.27 8.11 6.18
N VAL A 188 11.54 7.73 6.37
CA VAL A 188 11.92 6.75 7.41
C VAL A 188 11.60 7.31 8.80
N HIS A 189 11.96 8.56 9.09
CA HIS A 189 11.67 9.20 10.37
C HIS A 189 10.17 9.19 10.66
N LEU A 190 9.34 9.70 9.75
CA LEU A 190 7.90 9.85 9.94
C LEU A 190 7.19 8.52 10.20
N ARG A 191 7.49 7.47 9.41
CA ARG A 191 6.89 6.16 9.64
C ARG A 191 7.39 5.51 10.94
N THR A 192 8.64 5.77 11.34
CA THR A 192 9.20 5.23 12.58
C THR A 192 8.54 5.84 13.82
N VAL A 193 8.39 7.17 13.87
CA VAL A 193 7.74 7.83 15.00
C VAL A 193 6.26 7.50 15.08
N MET A 194 5.56 7.37 13.93
CA MET A 194 4.18 6.90 13.86
C MET A 194 4.06 5.49 14.45
N ALA A 195 4.94 4.57 14.05
CA ALA A 195 4.95 3.19 14.53
C ALA A 195 5.23 3.10 16.04
N ARG A 196 6.17 3.91 16.56
CA ARG A 196 6.47 3.98 18.00
C ARG A 196 5.28 4.50 18.80
N LYS A 197 4.61 5.56 18.32
CA LYS A 197 3.40 6.09 18.97
C LYS A 197 2.26 5.09 18.94
N ALA A 198 2.06 4.41 17.82
CA ALA A 198 1.06 3.34 17.71
C ALA A 198 1.34 2.20 18.71
N LYS A 199 2.60 1.76 18.86
CA LYS A 199 2.98 0.73 19.85
C LYS A 199 2.64 1.16 21.27
N GLU A 200 2.97 2.41 21.64
CA GLU A 200 2.63 2.97 22.96
C GLU A 200 1.12 2.91 23.22
N LEU A 201 0.31 3.40 22.27
CA LEU A 201 -1.14 3.43 22.40
C LEU A 201 -1.77 2.03 22.42
N ILE A 202 -1.25 1.10 21.63
CA ILE A 202 -1.72 -0.30 21.64
C ILE A 202 -1.45 -0.95 22.99
N ALA A 203 -0.29 -0.70 23.60
CA ALA A 203 0.05 -1.22 24.91
C ALA A 203 -0.82 -0.62 26.03
N GLN A 204 -1.21 0.65 25.92
CA GLN A 204 -2.00 1.36 26.92
C GLN A 204 -3.51 1.08 26.80
N HIS A 205 -4.05 0.95 25.58
CA HIS A 205 -5.48 0.97 25.32
C HIS A 205 -6.04 -0.34 24.75
N CYS A 206 -5.18 -1.29 24.32
CA CYS A 206 -5.56 -2.59 23.76
C CYS A 206 -6.70 -2.48 22.74
N PRO A 207 -6.50 -1.80 21.60
CA PRO A 207 -7.55 -1.66 20.60
C PRO A 207 -8.03 -3.02 20.07
N ASP A 208 -9.33 -3.10 19.76
CA ASP A 208 -9.89 -4.28 19.09
C ASP A 208 -9.48 -4.31 17.61
N HIS A 209 -9.22 -3.13 17.04
CA HIS A 209 -8.95 -2.97 15.62
C HIS A 209 -7.88 -1.90 15.35
N LEU A 210 -6.84 -2.30 14.65
CA LEU A 210 -5.80 -1.42 14.14
C LEU A 210 -5.99 -1.23 12.64
N VAL A 211 -6.20 0.00 12.19
CA VAL A 211 -6.38 0.34 10.78
C VAL A 211 -5.18 1.15 10.31
N ILE A 212 -4.50 0.73 9.25
CA ILE A 212 -3.28 1.38 8.78
C ILE A 212 -3.39 1.75 7.31
N GLU A 213 -3.25 3.04 7.02
CA GLU A 213 -3.13 3.57 5.68
C GLU A 213 -1.68 3.85 5.32
N GLY A 214 -1.25 3.26 4.20
CA GLY A 214 0.11 3.38 3.68
C GLY A 214 0.97 2.15 3.97
N GLY A 215 1.50 1.52 2.91
CA GLY A 215 2.28 0.28 3.01
C GLY A 215 3.55 0.42 3.84
N ALA A 216 4.29 1.53 3.68
CA ALA A 216 5.51 1.79 4.45
C ALA A 216 5.22 1.99 5.95
N THR A 217 4.11 2.66 6.29
CA THR A 217 3.64 2.82 7.68
C THR A 217 3.21 1.49 8.27
N ALA A 218 2.48 0.68 7.49
CA ALA A 218 2.07 -0.66 7.91
C ALA A 218 3.29 -1.54 8.22
N TRP A 219 4.25 -1.59 7.30
CA TRP A 219 5.49 -2.32 7.51
C TRP A 219 6.21 -1.90 8.81
N ALA A 220 6.46 -0.59 8.98
CA ALA A 220 7.15 -0.07 10.16
C ALA A 220 6.39 -0.40 11.47
N THR A 221 5.06 -0.26 11.46
CA THR A 221 4.22 -0.52 12.62
C THR A 221 4.24 -2.00 12.99
N LEU A 222 4.04 -2.90 12.05
CA LEU A 222 4.02 -4.35 12.29
C LEU A 222 5.39 -4.86 12.75
N GLN A 223 6.49 -4.32 12.20
CA GLN A 223 7.86 -4.63 12.65
C GLN A 223 8.09 -4.21 14.11
N VAL A 224 7.72 -2.99 14.50
CA VAL A 224 7.90 -2.49 15.86
C VAL A 224 7.02 -3.26 16.87
N LEU A 225 5.84 -3.75 16.44
CA LEU A 225 4.95 -4.58 17.23
C LEU A 225 5.43 -6.05 17.32
N GLY A 226 6.31 -6.48 16.41
CA GLY A 226 6.72 -7.88 16.30
C GLY A 226 5.63 -8.80 15.75
N TRP A 227 4.64 -8.25 15.01
CA TRP A 227 3.55 -9.05 14.45
C TRP A 227 3.89 -9.46 13.02
N SER A 228 4.02 -10.77 12.80
CA SER A 228 4.45 -11.35 11.52
C SER A 228 3.50 -12.42 10.96
N GLN A 229 2.52 -12.87 11.75
CA GLN A 229 1.58 -13.93 11.35
C GLN A 229 0.14 -13.45 11.48
N PHE A 230 -0.62 -13.62 10.40
CA PHE A 230 -1.99 -13.14 10.29
C PHE A 230 -2.88 -14.17 9.58
N GLU A 231 -4.13 -14.24 10.01
CA GLU A 231 -5.22 -14.93 9.30
C GLU A 231 -6.02 -13.89 8.52
N ILE A 232 -6.15 -14.05 7.20
CA ILE A 232 -6.96 -13.15 6.38
C ILE A 232 -8.43 -13.43 6.69
N THR A 233 -9.16 -12.40 7.12
CA THR A 233 -10.60 -12.51 7.45
C THR A 233 -11.48 -12.13 6.29
N CYS A 234 -11.20 -11.01 5.60
CA CYS A 234 -11.95 -10.60 4.42
C CYS A 234 -11.16 -9.57 3.58
N GLN A 235 -11.63 -9.37 2.36
CA GLN A 235 -11.29 -8.23 1.53
C GLN A 235 -12.45 -7.24 1.57
N ILE A 236 -12.24 -6.06 2.17
CA ILE A 236 -13.28 -5.03 2.31
C ILE A 236 -13.60 -4.40 0.95
N THR A 237 -12.56 -4.08 0.20
CA THR A 237 -12.62 -3.64 -1.20
C THR A 237 -11.31 -4.06 -1.89
N PRO A 238 -11.22 -4.12 -3.20
CA PRO A 238 -9.98 -4.46 -3.88
C PRO A 238 -8.79 -3.64 -3.36
N GLY A 239 -7.79 -4.34 -2.79
CA GLY A 239 -6.59 -3.74 -2.19
C GLY A 239 -6.72 -3.33 -0.72
N VAL A 240 -7.89 -3.39 -0.10
CA VAL A 240 -8.09 -3.16 1.35
C VAL A 240 -8.44 -4.50 2.00
N VAL A 241 -7.51 -5.01 2.80
CA VAL A 241 -7.58 -6.35 3.40
C VAL A 241 -7.67 -6.25 4.91
N GLN A 242 -8.62 -6.96 5.49
CA GLN A 242 -8.69 -7.19 6.93
C GLN A 242 -8.12 -8.56 7.27
N MET A 243 -7.37 -8.60 8.34
CA MET A 243 -6.75 -9.81 8.86
C MET A 243 -6.73 -9.78 10.39
N LYS A 244 -6.56 -10.92 11.01
CA LYS A 244 -6.45 -11.08 12.45
C LYS A 244 -5.04 -11.48 12.82
N SER A 245 -4.42 -10.76 13.76
CA SER A 245 -3.12 -11.14 14.29
C SER A 245 -3.21 -12.45 15.06
N VAL A 246 -2.37 -13.43 14.69
CA VAL A 246 -2.29 -14.73 15.39
C VAL A 246 -1.75 -14.54 16.82
N THR A 247 -0.90 -13.52 17.04
CA THR A 247 -0.22 -13.29 18.32
C THR A 247 -1.17 -12.86 19.42
N ASN A 248 -2.17 -11.99 19.10
CA ASN A 248 -3.01 -11.35 20.13
C ASN A 248 -4.49 -11.21 19.77
N GLY A 249 -4.88 -11.64 18.57
CA GLY A 249 -6.26 -11.62 18.12
C GLY A 249 -6.79 -10.25 17.65
N ILE A 250 -5.97 -9.20 17.67
CA ILE A 250 -6.35 -7.87 17.20
C ILE A 250 -6.63 -7.91 15.69
N LEU A 251 -7.74 -7.30 15.26
CA LEU A 251 -8.02 -7.10 13.85
C LEU A 251 -7.08 -6.02 13.29
N VAL A 252 -6.56 -6.27 12.11
CA VAL A 252 -5.68 -5.34 11.39
C VAL A 252 -6.23 -5.13 10.00
N THR A 253 -6.52 -3.89 9.63
CA THR A 253 -6.88 -3.54 8.24
C THR A 253 -5.74 -2.77 7.61
N LEU A 254 -5.31 -3.23 6.44
CA LEU A 254 -4.29 -2.56 5.65
C LEU A 254 -4.93 -1.95 4.40
N LYS A 255 -4.65 -0.66 4.17
CA LYS A 255 -5.07 0.09 2.99
C LYS A 255 -3.87 0.77 2.34
N PRO A 256 -3.56 0.50 1.07
CA PRO A 256 -2.59 1.30 0.32
C PRO A 256 -3.04 2.75 0.21
N GLY A 257 -2.10 3.71 0.28
CA GLY A 257 -2.43 5.14 0.27
C GLY A 257 -3.27 5.59 -0.94
N SER A 258 -2.99 5.03 -2.12
CA SER A 258 -3.66 5.38 -3.38
C SER A 258 -5.02 4.68 -3.62
N TYR A 259 -5.48 3.84 -2.68
CA TYR A 259 -6.77 3.14 -2.84
C TYR A 259 -7.87 3.82 -2.03
N PRO A 260 -9.15 3.74 -2.45
CA PRO A 260 -10.26 4.22 -1.66
C PRO A 260 -10.50 3.32 -0.45
N TRP A 261 -11.16 3.85 0.58
CA TRP A 261 -11.54 3.07 1.76
C TRP A 261 -12.69 2.08 1.50
N GLY A 262 -13.44 2.26 0.42
CA GLY A 262 -14.64 1.48 0.15
C GLY A 262 -15.70 1.67 1.23
N ALA A 263 -16.52 0.65 1.45
CA ALA A 263 -17.63 0.66 2.41
C ALA A 263 -17.22 0.50 3.89
N MET A 264 -15.91 0.54 4.21
CA MET A 264 -15.40 0.25 5.56
C MET A 264 -16.02 1.13 6.65
N PHE A 265 -16.35 2.38 6.31
CA PHE A 265 -16.85 3.37 7.27
C PHE A 265 -18.33 3.74 7.07
N GLU A 266 -19.07 3.06 6.20
CA GLU A 266 -20.46 3.42 5.88
C GLU A 266 -21.43 3.28 7.09
N SER A 267 -21.09 2.45 8.08
CA SER A 267 -21.90 2.25 9.28
C SER A 267 -21.60 3.22 10.43
N VAL A 268 -20.59 4.08 10.31
CA VAL A 268 -20.17 5.00 11.38
C VAL A 268 -20.90 6.35 11.28
N THR A 269 -21.59 6.61 10.15
CA THR A 269 -22.25 7.89 9.83
C THR A 269 -23.73 7.94 10.13
N THR A 270 -24.30 6.98 10.89
CA THR A 270 -25.71 6.99 11.32
C THR A 270 -25.83 7.18 12.86
#